data_e40b45e91a4eb1166c111f0deafaa2db
#
_entry.id   e40b45e91a4eb1166c111f0deafaa2db
#
_cell.length_a   1.000
_cell.length_b   1.000
_cell.length_c   1.000
_cell.angle_alpha   90.00
_cell.angle_beta   90.00
_cell.angle_gamma   90.00
#
_symmetry.space_group_name_H-M   'P 1'
#
loop_
_entity.id
_entity.type
_entity.pdbx_description
1 polymer ?
#
loop_
_entity_poly.entity_id
_entity_poly.type
_entity_poly.pdbx_seq_one_letter_code
_entity_poly.pdbx_strand_id
1 'polypeptide(L)'
;NPLVVRPMLDGYYEIISGHRRKYAAEKLGYRKVPVIIRVLQDDDAITQMVDANIYREVILPSEKAKAYKMKYEAMKRKSGRKRSDPVDHQWKGKKTLQILAEEYEDSPKQIQRYLKITELIPEMMQMLDKGLIALNPAVEIAFLSDAQQKMMLEAMDFTQVAPSLSQAQRIKKLCQENQMDLETMKEILGEVKMGEQSRVIFTNEQLYKYFPRTYA
;
A
#
# COMPACT_ATOMS: atom_id res chain seq x y z
N ASN A 1 -1.64 -0.69 -29.62
CA ASN A 1 -0.89 0.38 -28.96
C ASN A 1 0.59 -0.01 -28.84
N PRO A 2 1.57 0.84 -29.26
CA PRO A 2 3.00 0.55 -29.21
C PRO A 2 3.51 0.49 -27.76
N LEU A 3 4.70 -0.11 -27.56
CA LEU A 3 5.44 -0.02 -26.30
C LEU A 3 6.09 1.37 -26.21
N VAL A 4 6.31 1.87 -25.00
CA VAL A 4 7.12 3.07 -24.77
C VAL A 4 8.48 2.62 -24.24
N VAL A 5 9.55 3.03 -24.90
CA VAL A 5 10.93 2.63 -24.55
C VAL A 5 11.84 3.85 -24.53
N ARG A 6 12.95 3.74 -23.75
CA ARG A 6 14.06 4.71 -23.82
C ARG A 6 15.37 4.02 -24.21
N PRO A 7 16.27 4.68 -24.95
CA PRO A 7 17.59 4.15 -25.24
C PRO A 7 18.45 4.14 -23.96
N MET A 8 19.24 3.08 -23.81
CA MET A 8 20.26 2.92 -22.79
C MET A 8 21.67 3.06 -23.40
N LEU A 9 22.65 3.38 -22.56
CA LEU A 9 24.03 3.59 -23.01
C LEU A 9 24.70 2.31 -23.59
N ASP A 10 24.21 1.16 -23.21
CA ASP A 10 24.66 -0.16 -23.66
C ASP A 10 24.09 -0.60 -25.01
N GLY A 11 23.33 0.28 -25.68
CA GLY A 11 22.68 0.01 -26.98
C GLY A 11 21.35 -0.75 -26.90
N TYR A 12 20.88 -1.07 -25.70
CA TYR A 12 19.56 -1.68 -25.48
C TYR A 12 18.48 -0.60 -25.22
N TYR A 13 17.24 -1.06 -25.17
CA TYR A 13 16.10 -0.21 -24.83
C TYR A 13 15.44 -0.68 -23.55
N GLU A 14 15.27 0.23 -22.60
CA GLU A 14 14.47 0.00 -21.40
C GLU A 14 13.00 0.26 -21.69
N ILE A 15 12.13 -0.66 -21.27
CA ILE A 15 10.68 -0.52 -21.44
C ILE A 15 10.13 0.32 -20.29
N ILE A 16 9.56 1.48 -20.62
CA ILE A 16 8.88 2.36 -19.68
C ILE A 16 7.42 1.96 -19.50
N SER A 17 6.75 1.55 -20.59
CA SER A 17 5.36 1.10 -20.54
C SER A 17 5.08 0.02 -21.58
N GLY A 18 4.26 -0.96 -21.20
CA GLY A 18 3.79 -2.02 -22.09
C GLY A 18 4.35 -3.41 -21.82
N HIS A 19 4.92 -3.70 -20.66
CA HIS A 19 5.48 -5.00 -20.29
C HIS A 19 4.52 -6.17 -20.57
N ARG A 20 3.22 -6.04 -20.24
CA ARG A 20 2.22 -7.08 -20.53
C ARG A 20 2.02 -7.30 -22.03
N ARG A 21 2.08 -6.22 -22.84
CA ARG A 21 1.99 -6.32 -24.33
C ARG A 21 3.23 -7.00 -24.90
N LYS A 22 4.43 -6.67 -24.38
CA LYS A 22 5.66 -7.40 -24.74
C LYS A 22 5.52 -8.88 -24.45
N TYR A 23 5.11 -9.22 -23.22
CA TYR A 23 4.93 -10.63 -22.84
C TYR A 23 3.90 -11.35 -23.72
N ALA A 24 2.77 -10.74 -24.02
CA ALA A 24 1.76 -11.32 -24.91
C ALA A 24 2.29 -11.51 -26.32
N ALA A 25 3.03 -10.54 -26.87
CA ALA A 25 3.64 -10.63 -28.17
C ALA A 25 4.67 -11.77 -28.25
N GLU A 26 5.50 -11.94 -27.24
CA GLU A 26 6.46 -13.06 -27.13
C GLU A 26 5.75 -14.42 -27.10
N LYS A 27 4.66 -14.54 -26.34
CA LYS A 27 3.84 -15.76 -26.28
C LYS A 27 3.17 -16.10 -27.63
N LEU A 28 2.81 -15.07 -28.41
CA LEU A 28 2.24 -15.23 -29.74
C LEU A 28 3.29 -15.40 -30.85
N GLY A 29 4.59 -15.44 -30.50
CA GLY A 29 5.69 -15.67 -31.44
C GLY A 29 6.07 -14.44 -32.29
N TYR A 30 5.62 -13.22 -31.90
CA TYR A 30 6.03 -12.01 -32.61
C TYR A 30 7.51 -11.71 -32.37
N ARG A 31 8.28 -11.57 -33.45
CA ARG A 31 9.71 -11.20 -33.40
C ARG A 31 9.95 -9.70 -33.35
N LYS A 32 8.97 -8.89 -33.72
CA LYS A 32 9.03 -7.41 -33.73
C LYS A 32 7.72 -6.85 -33.19
N VAL A 33 7.84 -5.79 -32.44
CA VAL A 33 6.70 -5.04 -31.88
C VAL A 33 6.89 -3.54 -32.13
N PRO A 34 5.82 -2.78 -32.40
CA PRO A 34 5.93 -1.34 -32.56
C PRO A 34 6.31 -0.68 -31.25
N VAL A 35 7.24 0.29 -31.29
CA VAL A 35 7.73 1.03 -30.16
C VAL A 35 7.70 2.55 -30.41
N ILE A 36 7.47 3.32 -29.36
CA ILE A 36 7.72 4.76 -29.32
C ILE A 36 8.98 4.98 -28.51
N ILE A 37 10.02 5.54 -29.14
CA ILE A 37 11.27 5.85 -28.47
C ILE A 37 11.14 7.25 -27.84
N ARG A 38 11.41 7.35 -26.54
CA ARG A 38 11.50 8.62 -25.81
C ARG A 38 12.86 8.72 -25.12
N VAL A 39 13.53 9.84 -25.32
CA VAL A 39 14.77 10.18 -24.60
C VAL A 39 14.35 10.78 -23.27
N LEU A 40 14.53 10.04 -22.18
CA LEU A 40 14.10 10.40 -20.84
C LEU A 40 15.25 10.25 -19.86
N GLN A 41 15.38 11.20 -18.94
CA GLN A 41 16.24 11.03 -17.76
C GLN A 41 15.62 10.00 -16.81
N ASP A 42 16.41 9.43 -15.89
CA ASP A 42 15.97 8.37 -14.97
C ASP A 42 14.73 8.77 -14.17
N ASP A 43 14.71 9.97 -13.61
CA ASP A 43 13.58 10.45 -12.81
C ASP A 43 12.31 10.69 -13.66
N ASP A 44 12.44 11.04 -14.94
CA ASP A 44 11.32 11.17 -15.89
C ASP A 44 10.78 9.81 -16.31
N ALA A 45 11.68 8.86 -16.55
CA ALA A 45 11.32 7.48 -16.86
C ALA A 45 10.54 6.83 -15.70
N ILE A 46 10.99 7.01 -14.46
CA ILE A 46 10.30 6.55 -13.24
C ILE A 46 8.90 7.19 -13.17
N THR A 47 8.82 8.51 -13.35
CA THR A 47 7.54 9.23 -13.32
C THR A 47 6.55 8.67 -14.33
N GLN A 48 6.95 8.52 -15.61
CA GLN A 48 6.08 7.96 -16.64
C GLN A 48 5.69 6.50 -16.39
N MET A 49 6.60 5.68 -15.85
CA MET A 49 6.31 4.30 -15.49
C MET A 49 5.26 4.22 -14.37
N VAL A 50 5.37 5.06 -13.35
CA VAL A 50 4.41 5.13 -12.25
C VAL A 50 3.05 5.59 -12.75
N ASP A 51 3.00 6.66 -13.56
CA ASP A 51 1.76 7.19 -14.13
C ASP A 51 1.02 6.14 -14.97
N ALA A 52 1.74 5.38 -15.78
CA ALA A 52 1.17 4.30 -16.58
C ALA A 52 0.56 3.15 -15.76
N ASN A 53 0.93 3.01 -14.49
CA ASN A 53 0.50 1.91 -13.63
C ASN A 53 -0.56 2.32 -12.58
N ILE A 54 -0.52 3.56 -12.09
CA ILE A 54 -1.36 3.99 -10.95
C ILE A 54 -2.84 4.16 -11.33
N TYR A 55 -3.14 4.37 -12.61
CA TYR A 55 -4.50 4.47 -13.15
C TYR A 55 -5.12 3.13 -13.56
N ARG A 56 -4.59 2.01 -13.06
CA ARG A 56 -5.24 0.69 -13.27
C ARG A 56 -6.50 0.59 -12.42
N GLU A 57 -7.53 -0.07 -12.94
CA GLU A 57 -8.81 -0.29 -12.24
C GLU A 57 -8.65 -0.97 -10.88
N VAL A 58 -7.71 -1.91 -10.78
CA VAL A 58 -7.39 -2.61 -9.53
C VAL A 58 -5.89 -2.52 -9.29
N ILE A 59 -5.51 -1.83 -8.24
CA ILE A 59 -4.13 -1.72 -7.76
C ILE A 59 -4.07 -2.15 -6.29
N LEU A 60 -3.12 -3.01 -5.95
CA LEU A 60 -2.91 -3.44 -4.58
C LEU A 60 -2.34 -2.29 -3.72
N PRO A 61 -2.66 -2.24 -2.40
CA PRO A 61 -2.09 -1.26 -1.49
C PRO A 61 -0.56 -1.19 -1.54
N SER A 62 0.12 -2.34 -1.63
CA SER A 62 1.58 -2.42 -1.77
C SER A 62 2.09 -1.82 -3.07
N GLU A 63 1.40 -2.04 -4.19
CA GLU A 63 1.76 -1.48 -5.49
C GLU A 63 1.58 0.04 -5.49
N LYS A 64 0.44 0.52 -4.95
CA LYS A 64 0.15 1.95 -4.82
C LYS A 64 1.18 2.65 -3.93
N ALA A 65 1.55 2.02 -2.80
CA ALA A 65 2.57 2.54 -1.90
C ALA A 65 3.94 2.66 -2.56
N LYS A 66 4.38 1.60 -3.26
CA LYS A 66 5.65 1.61 -4.02
C LYS A 66 5.65 2.67 -5.12
N ALA A 67 4.55 2.79 -5.88
CA ALA A 67 4.38 3.79 -6.92
C ALA A 67 4.53 5.22 -6.36
N TYR A 68 3.82 5.54 -5.29
CA TYR A 68 3.95 6.84 -4.62
C TYR A 68 5.37 7.09 -4.09
N LYS A 69 6.01 6.08 -3.48
CA LYS A 69 7.38 6.20 -2.98
C LYS A 69 8.36 6.51 -4.10
N MET A 70 8.32 5.75 -5.20
CA MET A 70 9.20 5.96 -6.35
C MET A 70 9.05 7.36 -6.94
N LYS A 71 7.80 7.82 -7.16
CA LYS A 71 7.55 9.15 -7.70
C LYS A 71 7.93 10.26 -6.73
N TYR A 72 7.61 10.11 -5.44
CA TYR A 72 7.98 11.06 -4.40
C TYR A 72 9.50 11.25 -4.32
N GLU A 73 10.27 10.17 -4.37
CA GLU A 73 11.73 10.20 -4.35
C GLU A 73 12.31 10.83 -5.63
N ALA A 74 11.77 10.49 -6.82
CA ALA A 74 12.17 11.08 -8.08
C ALA A 74 11.94 12.60 -8.08
N MET A 75 10.78 13.05 -7.60
CA MET A 75 10.47 14.49 -7.48
C MET A 75 11.37 15.21 -6.47
N LYS A 76 11.71 14.57 -5.34
CA LYS A 76 12.66 15.13 -4.36
C LYS A 76 14.05 15.31 -4.96
N ARG A 77 14.55 14.33 -5.73
CA ARG A 77 15.86 14.43 -6.41
C ARG A 77 15.87 15.59 -7.40
N LYS A 78 14.78 15.75 -8.17
CA LYS A 78 14.65 16.90 -9.10
C LYS A 78 14.64 18.25 -8.37
N SER A 79 13.94 18.34 -7.24
CA SER A 79 13.88 19.59 -6.45
C SER A 79 15.22 20.01 -5.86
N GLY A 80 16.13 19.06 -5.61
CA GLY A 80 17.49 19.32 -5.11
C GLY A 80 18.50 19.77 -6.20
N ARG A 81 18.20 19.57 -7.48
CA ARG A 81 19.04 20.06 -8.59
C ARG A 81 18.65 21.49 -8.94
N LYS A 82 19.64 22.38 -9.13
CA LYS A 82 19.40 23.75 -9.63
C LYS A 82 18.68 23.66 -10.98
N ARG A 83 17.43 24.14 -11.01
CA ARG A 83 16.56 24.07 -12.20
C ARG A 83 17.01 25.06 -13.25
N SER A 84 17.24 24.56 -14.46
CA SER A 84 17.41 25.35 -15.67
C SER A 84 16.21 25.28 -16.64
N ASP A 85 15.14 24.53 -16.30
CA ASP A 85 14.01 24.33 -17.20
C ASP A 85 12.82 25.24 -16.92
N PRO A 86 12.22 25.89 -17.99
CA PRO A 86 11.13 26.85 -17.86
C PRO A 86 9.75 26.25 -17.53
N VAL A 87 9.60 24.93 -17.56
CA VAL A 87 8.27 24.25 -17.53
C VAL A 87 7.60 24.25 -16.16
N ASP A 88 8.25 24.75 -15.12
CA ASP A 88 7.88 24.46 -13.73
C ASP A 88 7.26 25.63 -12.94
N HIS A 89 6.66 26.62 -13.65
CA HIS A 89 6.01 27.75 -12.97
C HIS A 89 4.75 27.37 -12.17
N GLN A 90 4.07 26.26 -12.53
CA GLN A 90 2.80 25.83 -11.93
C GLN A 90 2.98 25.29 -10.51
N TRP A 91 4.18 24.80 -10.15
CA TRP A 91 4.44 24.12 -8.87
C TRP A 91 5.34 24.90 -7.91
N LYS A 92 5.66 26.15 -8.26
CA LYS A 92 6.53 27.00 -7.46
C LYS A 92 5.95 27.25 -6.06
N GLY A 93 6.68 26.84 -5.03
CA GLY A 93 6.25 27.01 -3.62
C GLY A 93 5.39 25.90 -3.02
N LYS A 94 4.93 24.90 -3.79
CA LYS A 94 4.20 23.75 -3.26
C LYS A 94 5.14 22.66 -2.77
N LYS A 95 4.79 22.00 -1.66
CA LYS A 95 5.51 20.82 -1.17
C LYS A 95 5.25 19.62 -2.09
N THR A 96 6.24 18.75 -2.26
CA THR A 96 6.16 17.56 -3.14
C THR A 96 4.89 16.72 -2.88
N LEU A 97 4.48 16.56 -1.62
CA LEU A 97 3.25 15.84 -1.28
C LEU A 97 1.97 16.52 -1.81
N GLN A 98 1.94 17.84 -1.84
CA GLN A 98 0.80 18.58 -2.38
C GLN A 98 0.70 18.41 -3.89
N ILE A 99 1.84 18.44 -4.58
CA ILE A 99 1.91 18.21 -6.04
C ILE A 99 1.38 16.81 -6.38
N LEU A 100 1.85 15.78 -5.66
CA LEU A 100 1.37 14.41 -5.85
C LEU A 100 -0.13 14.26 -5.56
N ALA A 101 -0.61 14.93 -4.54
CA ALA A 101 -2.01 14.90 -4.15
C ALA A 101 -2.93 15.48 -5.24
N GLU A 102 -2.53 16.60 -5.80
CA GLU A 102 -3.27 17.24 -6.90
C GLU A 102 -3.23 16.40 -8.18
N GLU A 103 -2.09 15.75 -8.48
CA GLU A 103 -1.90 14.96 -9.70
C GLU A 103 -2.71 13.64 -9.68
N TYR A 104 -2.86 13.01 -8.51
CA TYR A 104 -3.55 11.71 -8.39
C TYR A 104 -4.92 11.80 -7.73
N GLU A 105 -5.44 13.02 -7.52
CA GLU A 105 -6.73 13.26 -6.87
C GLU A 105 -6.85 12.60 -5.47
N ASP A 106 -5.71 12.35 -4.82
CA ASP A 106 -5.63 11.82 -3.46
C ASP A 106 -5.30 12.94 -2.47
N SER A 107 -5.68 12.79 -1.20
CA SER A 107 -5.29 13.77 -0.19
C SER A 107 -3.80 13.61 0.18
N PRO A 108 -3.08 14.71 0.55
CA PRO A 108 -1.70 14.61 1.04
C PRO A 108 -1.55 13.64 2.21
N LYS A 109 -2.57 13.57 3.07
CA LYS A 109 -2.65 12.63 4.21
C LYS A 109 -2.72 11.18 3.75
N GLN A 110 -3.47 10.90 2.68
CA GLN A 110 -3.59 9.56 2.12
C GLN A 110 -2.27 9.11 1.50
N ILE A 111 -1.59 10.00 0.76
CA ILE A 111 -0.25 9.70 0.21
C ILE A 111 0.74 9.41 1.34
N GLN A 112 0.74 10.19 2.43
CA GLN A 112 1.58 9.93 3.59
C GLN A 112 1.34 8.54 4.20
N ARG A 113 0.07 8.09 4.27
CA ARG A 113 -0.27 6.73 4.74
C ARG A 113 0.33 5.66 3.83
N TYR A 114 0.20 5.82 2.51
CA TYR A 114 0.81 4.89 1.55
C TYR A 114 2.34 4.90 1.62
N LEU A 115 2.96 6.07 1.78
CA LEU A 115 4.41 6.14 1.99
C LEU A 115 4.83 5.42 3.27
N LYS A 116 4.05 5.56 4.36
CA LYS A 116 4.38 4.94 5.64
C LYS A 116 4.28 3.41 5.59
N ILE A 117 3.27 2.84 4.94
CA ILE A 117 3.16 1.38 4.86
C ILE A 117 4.29 0.71 4.08
N THR A 118 5.11 1.46 3.32
CA THR A 118 6.31 0.88 2.71
C THR A 118 7.36 0.43 3.72
N GLU A 119 7.20 0.75 5.00
CA GLU A 119 8.05 0.33 6.13
C GLU A 119 7.54 -0.95 6.80
N LEU A 120 6.45 -1.55 6.30
CA LEU A 120 5.98 -2.85 6.77
C LEU A 120 6.91 -3.98 6.30
N ILE A 121 7.10 -4.97 7.17
CA ILE A 121 7.75 -6.22 6.75
C ILE A 121 6.93 -6.93 5.66
N PRO A 122 7.56 -7.76 4.82
CA PRO A 122 6.88 -8.38 3.67
C PRO A 122 5.62 -9.15 4.02
N GLU A 123 5.60 -9.85 5.15
CA GLU A 123 4.47 -10.65 5.62
C GLU A 123 3.27 -9.77 5.96
N MET A 124 3.48 -8.67 6.69
CA MET A 124 2.43 -7.69 7.03
C MET A 124 1.89 -7.00 5.77
N MET A 125 2.77 -6.69 4.81
CA MET A 125 2.37 -6.12 3.54
C MET A 125 1.48 -7.08 2.73
N GLN A 126 1.81 -8.38 2.73
CA GLN A 126 0.96 -9.40 2.09
C GLN A 126 -0.41 -9.52 2.76
N MET A 127 -0.48 -9.41 4.10
CA MET A 127 -1.75 -9.42 4.82
C MET A 127 -2.60 -8.21 4.47
N LEU A 128 -1.99 -7.04 4.31
CA LEU A 128 -2.67 -5.83 3.84
C LEU A 128 -3.22 -6.01 2.42
N ASP A 129 -2.42 -6.55 1.49
CA ASP A 129 -2.84 -6.80 0.11
C ASP A 129 -3.98 -7.83 0.01
N LYS A 130 -4.01 -8.80 0.90
CA LYS A 130 -5.10 -9.79 1.02
C LYS A 130 -6.34 -9.23 1.75
N GLY A 131 -6.29 -8.01 2.27
CA GLY A 131 -7.38 -7.41 3.03
C GLY A 131 -7.57 -7.99 4.45
N LEU A 132 -6.60 -8.78 4.94
CA LEU A 132 -6.62 -9.34 6.29
C LEU A 132 -6.36 -8.26 7.36
N ILE A 133 -5.62 -7.22 7.02
CA ILE A 133 -5.41 -6.04 7.85
C ILE A 133 -5.92 -4.83 7.08
N ALA A 134 -6.67 -3.94 7.73
CA ALA A 134 -7.12 -2.70 7.12
C ALA A 134 -5.97 -1.67 7.01
N LEU A 135 -6.07 -0.73 6.06
CA LEU A 135 -5.01 0.26 5.81
C LEU A 135 -4.65 1.09 7.05
N ASN A 136 -5.64 1.57 7.82
CA ASN A 136 -5.37 2.43 8.97
C ASN A 136 -4.60 1.73 10.10
N PRO A 137 -4.97 0.52 10.57
CA PRO A 137 -4.12 -0.27 11.47
C PRO A 137 -2.74 -0.55 10.90
N ALA A 138 -2.63 -0.89 9.60
CA ALA A 138 -1.35 -1.16 8.94
C ALA A 138 -0.41 0.05 8.99
N VAL A 139 -0.93 1.28 8.85
CA VAL A 139 -0.14 2.52 9.01
C VAL A 139 0.42 2.64 10.43
N GLU A 140 -0.36 2.32 11.46
CA GLU A 140 0.12 2.35 12.86
C GLU A 140 1.18 1.28 13.13
N ILE A 141 1.01 0.08 12.56
CA ILE A 141 1.98 -1.02 12.64
C ILE A 141 3.29 -0.65 11.94
N ALA A 142 3.24 0.10 10.84
CA ALA A 142 4.44 0.56 10.14
C ALA A 142 5.32 1.53 10.95
N PHE A 143 4.89 1.99 12.12
CA PHE A 143 5.73 2.73 13.06
C PHE A 143 6.54 1.84 14.00
N LEU A 144 6.25 0.55 14.04
CA LEU A 144 6.96 -0.44 14.85
C LEU A 144 8.27 -0.85 14.15
N SER A 145 9.27 -1.24 14.94
CA SER A 145 10.48 -1.87 14.40
C SER A 145 10.17 -3.23 13.79
N ASP A 146 11.07 -3.74 12.92
CA ASP A 146 10.91 -5.05 12.28
C ASP A 146 10.72 -6.18 13.32
N ALA A 147 11.43 -6.12 14.45
CA ALA A 147 11.29 -7.08 15.54
C ALA A 147 9.90 -7.02 16.19
N GLN A 148 9.38 -5.80 16.41
CA GLN A 148 8.03 -5.60 16.97
C GLN A 148 6.93 -5.98 15.98
N GLN A 149 7.14 -5.76 14.67
CA GLN A 149 6.22 -6.23 13.63
C GLN A 149 6.17 -7.76 13.55
N LYS A 150 7.31 -8.45 13.72
CA LYS A 150 7.36 -9.92 13.83
C LYS A 150 6.66 -10.44 15.09
N MET A 151 6.85 -9.77 16.22
CA MET A 151 6.12 -10.06 17.46
C MET A 151 4.60 -9.88 17.27
N MET A 152 4.18 -8.84 16.54
CA MET A 152 2.77 -8.62 16.18
C MET A 152 2.22 -9.76 15.33
N LEU A 153 2.98 -10.27 14.34
CA LEU A 153 2.60 -11.44 13.54
C LEU A 153 2.36 -12.65 14.43
N GLU A 154 3.29 -12.96 15.33
CA GLU A 154 3.16 -14.08 16.26
C GLU A 154 1.93 -13.94 17.17
N ALA A 155 1.67 -12.75 17.68
CA ALA A 155 0.49 -12.48 18.49
C ALA A 155 -0.82 -12.62 17.69
N MET A 156 -0.84 -12.17 16.42
CA MET A 156 -1.97 -12.34 15.51
C MET A 156 -2.21 -13.81 15.15
N ASP A 157 -1.13 -14.58 14.90
CA ASP A 157 -1.23 -16.01 14.62
C ASP A 157 -1.76 -16.78 15.84
N PHE A 158 -1.38 -16.39 17.05
CA PHE A 158 -1.89 -16.99 18.28
C PHE A 158 -3.36 -16.67 18.53
N THR A 159 -3.74 -15.40 18.40
CA THR A 159 -5.11 -14.93 18.71
C THR A 159 -6.10 -15.13 17.56
N GLN A 160 -5.60 -15.38 16.34
CA GLN A 160 -6.38 -15.43 15.09
C GLN A 160 -7.20 -14.14 14.83
N VAL A 161 -6.72 -13.00 15.36
CA VAL A 161 -7.40 -11.70 15.27
C VAL A 161 -6.49 -10.67 14.61
N ALA A 162 -7.02 -9.95 13.64
CA ALA A 162 -6.36 -8.78 13.08
C ALA A 162 -6.60 -7.54 13.97
N PRO A 163 -5.58 -6.69 14.20
CA PRO A 163 -5.71 -5.54 15.08
C PRO A 163 -6.72 -4.51 14.54
N SER A 164 -7.53 -3.98 15.41
CA SER A 164 -8.31 -2.77 15.16
C SER A 164 -7.40 -1.53 15.20
N LEU A 165 -7.89 -0.39 14.72
CA LEU A 165 -7.12 0.86 14.76
C LEU A 165 -6.74 1.23 16.20
N SER A 166 -7.67 1.11 17.16
CA SER A 166 -7.42 1.44 18.56
C SER A 166 -6.39 0.53 19.20
N GLN A 167 -6.44 -0.78 18.93
CA GLN A 167 -5.44 -1.74 19.39
C GLN A 167 -4.07 -1.45 18.78
N ALA A 168 -3.99 -1.19 17.47
CA ALA A 168 -2.72 -0.85 16.81
C ALA A 168 -2.10 0.45 17.37
N GLN A 169 -2.92 1.48 17.66
CA GLN A 169 -2.45 2.71 18.28
C GLN A 169 -1.95 2.50 19.72
N ARG A 170 -2.66 1.70 20.50
CA ARG A 170 -2.25 1.36 21.88
C ARG A 170 -0.95 0.56 21.89
N ILE A 171 -0.83 -0.44 21.02
CA ILE A 171 0.39 -1.24 20.88
C ILE A 171 1.56 -0.35 20.46
N LYS A 172 1.38 0.53 19.44
CA LYS A 172 2.40 1.48 19.04
C LYS A 172 2.89 2.34 20.20
N LYS A 173 1.98 2.88 21.01
CA LYS A 173 2.33 3.71 22.16
C LYS A 173 3.17 2.92 23.17
N LEU A 174 2.73 1.72 23.57
CA LEU A 174 3.46 0.87 24.51
C LEU A 174 4.84 0.45 23.97
N CYS A 175 4.94 0.18 22.66
CA CYS A 175 6.22 -0.10 22.02
C CYS A 175 7.18 1.11 22.07
N GLN A 176 6.68 2.33 21.90
CA GLN A 176 7.48 3.56 22.02
C GLN A 176 7.96 3.81 23.47
N GLU A 177 7.18 3.38 24.44
CA GLU A 177 7.51 3.47 25.87
C GLU A 177 8.39 2.29 26.35
N ASN A 178 8.80 1.36 25.47
CA ASN A 178 9.52 0.13 25.77
C ASN A 178 8.84 -0.77 26.84
N GLN A 179 7.51 -0.74 26.86
CA GLN A 179 6.67 -1.49 27.82
C GLN A 179 5.91 -2.63 27.15
N MET A 180 6.31 -3.02 25.93
CA MET A 180 5.61 -4.04 25.15
C MET A 180 6.38 -5.36 25.17
N ASP A 181 5.68 -6.42 25.54
CA ASP A 181 6.10 -7.80 25.37
C ASP A 181 5.06 -8.60 24.56
N LEU A 182 5.38 -9.86 24.26
CA LEU A 182 4.51 -10.71 23.45
C LEU A 182 3.18 -11.02 24.15
N GLU A 183 3.21 -11.26 25.46
CA GLU A 183 2.01 -11.62 26.23
C GLU A 183 1.05 -10.43 26.32
N THR A 184 1.54 -9.24 26.63
CA THR A 184 0.74 -8.00 26.61
C THR A 184 0.14 -7.74 25.22
N MET A 185 0.89 -8.05 24.14
CA MET A 185 0.40 -7.89 22.78
C MET A 185 -0.74 -8.87 22.46
N LYS A 186 -0.62 -10.13 22.89
CA LYS A 186 -1.68 -11.15 22.79
C LYS A 186 -2.93 -10.74 23.57
N GLU A 187 -2.76 -10.24 24.82
CA GLU A 187 -3.86 -9.75 25.64
C GLU A 187 -4.63 -8.62 24.92
N ILE A 188 -3.92 -7.61 24.42
CA ILE A 188 -4.54 -6.49 23.70
C ILE A 188 -5.29 -6.97 22.46
N LEU A 189 -4.71 -7.90 21.68
CA LEU A 189 -5.37 -8.44 20.49
C LEU A 189 -6.56 -9.33 20.83
N GLY A 190 -6.48 -10.07 21.94
CA GLY A 190 -7.54 -10.93 22.46
C GLY A 190 -8.69 -10.19 23.14
N GLU A 191 -8.55 -8.87 23.39
CA GLU A 191 -9.64 -8.06 23.95
C GLU A 191 -10.85 -8.10 23.03
N VAL A 192 -11.95 -8.70 23.50
CA VAL A 192 -13.23 -8.70 22.79
C VAL A 192 -13.73 -7.27 22.71
N LYS A 193 -13.97 -6.74 21.50
CA LYS A 193 -14.59 -5.41 21.34
C LYS A 193 -15.91 -5.40 22.12
N MET A 194 -16.07 -4.46 23.04
CA MET A 194 -17.39 -4.18 23.63
C MET A 194 -18.37 -3.82 22.50
N GLY A 195 -19.16 -4.80 22.05
CA GLY A 195 -20.10 -4.68 20.93
C GLY A 195 -20.08 -5.84 19.92
N GLU A 196 -19.02 -6.64 19.89
CA GLU A 196 -18.98 -7.96 19.25
C GLU A 196 -19.30 -9.09 20.24
N GLN A 197 -20.19 -8.85 21.18
CA GLN A 197 -21.03 -9.96 21.62
C GLN A 197 -21.74 -10.43 20.35
N SER A 198 -21.41 -11.63 19.89
CA SER A 198 -22.11 -12.28 18.80
C SER A 198 -23.60 -12.24 19.14
N ARG A 199 -24.31 -11.24 18.64
CA ARG A 199 -25.76 -11.26 18.61
C ARG A 199 -26.10 -12.36 17.61
N VAL A 200 -26.19 -13.58 18.11
CA VAL A 200 -26.80 -14.67 17.38
C VAL A 200 -28.28 -14.29 17.34
N ILE A 201 -28.69 -13.64 16.26
CA ILE A 201 -30.10 -13.30 16.01
C ILE A 201 -30.75 -14.59 15.54
N PHE A 202 -31.39 -15.28 16.46
CA PHE A 202 -32.28 -16.35 16.08
C PHE A 202 -33.63 -15.73 15.63
N THR A 203 -34.08 -16.09 14.46
CA THR A 203 -35.49 -15.83 14.11
C THR A 203 -36.37 -16.67 15.00
N ASN A 204 -37.61 -16.21 15.33
CA ASN A 204 -38.56 -16.96 16.13
C ASN A 204 -38.76 -18.38 15.61
N GLU A 205 -38.75 -18.58 14.29
CA GLU A 205 -38.85 -19.91 13.66
C GLU A 205 -37.66 -20.82 14.00
N GLN A 206 -36.43 -20.28 14.03
CA GLN A 206 -35.21 -21.03 14.43
C GLN A 206 -35.27 -21.38 15.92
N LEU A 207 -35.75 -20.46 16.76
CA LEU A 207 -35.89 -20.67 18.18
C LEU A 207 -36.93 -21.77 18.48
N TYR A 208 -38.10 -21.73 17.84
CA TYR A 208 -39.14 -22.71 18.03
C TYR A 208 -38.84 -24.13 17.49
N LYS A 209 -37.81 -24.26 16.65
CA LYS A 209 -37.29 -25.56 16.22
C LYS A 209 -36.64 -26.34 17.35
N TYR A 210 -36.06 -25.65 18.33
CA TYR A 210 -35.31 -26.24 19.43
C TYR A 210 -35.96 -26.03 20.80
N PHE A 211 -36.79 -25.00 20.94
CA PHE A 211 -37.52 -24.66 22.16
C PHE A 211 -39.03 -24.61 21.88
N PRO A 212 -39.85 -25.48 22.52
CA PRO A 212 -41.29 -25.41 22.36
C PRO A 212 -41.84 -24.07 22.87
N ARG A 213 -42.98 -23.61 22.28
CA ARG A 213 -43.63 -22.32 22.62
C ARG A 213 -44.05 -22.17 24.10
N THR A 214 -43.99 -23.25 24.87
CA THR A 214 -44.32 -23.28 26.31
C THR A 214 -43.26 -22.66 27.21
N TYR A 215 -42.10 -22.23 26.65
CA TYR A 215 -41.01 -21.58 27.40
C TYR A 215 -40.84 -20.09 27.04
N ALA A 216 -41.77 -19.46 26.36
CA ALA A 216 -41.78 -18.03 26.03
C ALA A 216 -42.72 -17.27 26.96
#